data_818dce5b0ae7a4acc171761c274c7d60
#
_entry.id   818dce5b0ae7a4acc171761c274c7d60
#
_cell.length_a   1.000
_cell.length_b   1.000
_cell.length_c   1.000
_cell.angle_alpha   90.00
_cell.angle_beta   90.00
_cell.angle_gamma   90.00
#
_symmetry.space_group_name_H-M   'P 1'
#
loop_
_entity.id
_entity.type
_entity.pdbx_description
1 polymer ?
#
loop_
_entity_poly.entity_id
_entity_poly.type
_entity_poly.pdbx_seq_one_letter_code
_entity_poly.pdbx_strand_id
1 'polypeptide(L)'
;PQNEIPQYLAKRLPEVGGVFVQAESEIAAINMVYGAAGAGARVMTSSSGPGISLKQEGITYMAGAELPCVIVNIQRGGPGLGGIQPAQSDYFQAVKGGGHGDYRLLVLAPATVQEMVDLMEKAFDLADEYRNPVMILGDGILGQMMEAVEFKEEKKTSQMEKPWATTGAKGRKPNLINSLFL
;
A
#
# COMPACT_ATOMS: atom_id res chain seq x y z
N PRO A 1 -15.75 1.76 -3.65
CA PRO A 1 -15.77 3.03 -2.91
C PRO A 1 -14.40 3.76 -2.89
N GLN A 2 -13.51 3.47 -3.85
CA GLN A 2 -12.17 4.10 -3.90
C GLN A 2 -11.78 4.59 -5.31
N ASN A 3 -12.71 4.66 -6.25
CA ASN A 3 -12.45 5.00 -7.66
C ASN A 3 -11.87 6.41 -7.82
N GLU A 4 -12.23 7.33 -6.93
CA GLU A 4 -11.75 8.69 -6.91
C GLU A 4 -10.24 8.77 -6.65
N ILE A 5 -9.67 7.85 -5.87
CA ILE A 5 -8.24 7.80 -5.58
C ILE A 5 -7.42 7.61 -6.86
N PRO A 6 -7.57 6.51 -7.63
CA PRO A 6 -6.81 6.34 -8.86
C PRO A 6 -7.14 7.39 -9.92
N GLN A 7 -8.40 7.85 -10.01
CA GLN A 7 -8.79 8.91 -10.94
C GLN A 7 -8.05 10.22 -10.66
N TYR A 8 -7.97 10.63 -9.39
CA TYR A 8 -7.27 11.83 -9.00
C TYR A 8 -5.75 11.70 -9.20
N LEU A 9 -5.17 10.56 -8.77
CA LEU A 9 -3.75 10.30 -8.90
C LEU A 9 -3.30 10.21 -10.37
N ALA A 10 -4.11 9.61 -11.25
CA ALA A 10 -3.82 9.55 -12.69
C ALA A 10 -3.64 10.93 -13.30
N LYS A 11 -4.42 11.90 -12.82
CA LYS A 11 -4.35 13.28 -13.30
C LYS A 11 -3.20 14.07 -12.65
N ARG A 12 -3.05 13.95 -11.34
CA ARG A 12 -2.20 14.88 -10.56
C ARG A 12 -0.78 14.39 -10.33
N LEU A 13 -0.57 13.07 -10.26
CA LEU A 13 0.74 12.52 -9.95
C LEU A 13 1.81 12.92 -10.98
N PRO A 14 1.54 12.89 -12.31
CA PRO A 14 2.49 13.34 -13.31
C PRO A 14 2.89 14.83 -13.20
N GLU A 15 1.97 15.67 -12.69
CA GLU A 15 2.22 17.11 -12.53
C GLU A 15 3.28 17.41 -11.45
N VAL A 16 3.47 16.49 -10.51
CA VAL A 16 4.47 16.58 -9.44
C VAL A 16 5.66 15.64 -9.63
N GLY A 17 5.82 15.10 -10.84
CA GLY A 17 6.94 14.21 -11.18
C GLY A 17 6.77 12.77 -10.70
N GLY A 18 5.59 12.40 -10.22
CA GLY A 18 5.25 11.02 -9.88
C GLY A 18 4.80 10.22 -11.10
N VAL A 19 4.68 8.90 -10.92
CA VAL A 19 4.24 7.98 -11.97
C VAL A 19 2.96 7.28 -11.55
N PHE A 20 1.96 7.31 -12.39
CA PHE A 20 0.73 6.54 -12.24
C PHE A 20 0.62 5.49 -13.35
N VAL A 21 0.29 4.26 -12.98
CA VAL A 21 0.04 3.17 -13.92
C VAL A 21 -1.30 2.51 -13.60
N GLN A 22 -2.18 2.45 -14.59
CA GLN A 22 -3.39 1.67 -14.50
C GLN A 22 -3.11 0.24 -14.97
N ALA A 23 -3.12 -0.71 -14.03
CA ALA A 23 -2.98 -2.12 -14.36
C ALA A 23 -4.33 -2.70 -14.85
N GLU A 24 -4.28 -3.74 -15.66
CA GLU A 24 -5.47 -4.42 -16.16
C GLU A 24 -6.16 -5.28 -15.09
N SER A 25 -5.42 -5.67 -14.04
CA SER A 25 -5.93 -6.48 -12.92
C SER A 25 -5.21 -6.16 -11.62
N GLU A 26 -5.83 -6.56 -10.52
CA GLU A 26 -5.23 -6.41 -9.19
C GLU A 26 -3.99 -7.29 -9.00
N ILE A 27 -3.95 -8.44 -9.68
CA ILE A 27 -2.77 -9.33 -9.69
C ILE A 27 -1.61 -8.63 -10.39
N ALA A 28 -1.84 -8.03 -11.57
CA ALA A 28 -0.82 -7.26 -12.26
C ALA A 28 -0.39 -6.03 -11.43
N ALA A 29 -1.34 -5.31 -10.84
CA ALA A 29 -1.05 -4.15 -10.01
C ALA A 29 -0.08 -4.47 -8.86
N ILE A 30 -0.34 -5.54 -8.10
CA ILE A 30 0.53 -5.88 -6.96
C ILE A 30 1.91 -6.36 -7.42
N ASN A 31 2.03 -7.03 -8.57
CA ASN A 31 3.32 -7.43 -9.13
C ASN A 31 4.13 -6.21 -9.64
N MET A 32 3.46 -5.21 -10.21
CA MET A 32 4.11 -3.93 -10.56
C MET A 32 4.61 -3.21 -9.31
N VAL A 33 3.82 -3.19 -8.23
CA VAL A 33 4.22 -2.63 -6.93
C VAL A 33 5.43 -3.38 -6.37
N TYR A 34 5.42 -4.72 -6.45
CA TYR A 34 6.55 -5.55 -6.03
C TYR A 34 7.84 -5.15 -6.75
N GLY A 35 7.79 -5.04 -8.09
CA GLY A 35 8.95 -4.64 -8.90
C GLY A 35 9.43 -3.22 -8.60
N ALA A 36 8.50 -2.26 -8.47
CA ALA A 36 8.82 -0.87 -8.16
C ALA A 36 9.44 -0.71 -6.76
N ALA A 37 8.88 -1.41 -5.75
CA ALA A 37 9.45 -1.44 -4.41
C ALA A 37 10.86 -2.05 -4.40
N GLY A 38 11.06 -3.17 -5.12
CA GLY A 38 12.37 -3.79 -5.29
C GLY A 38 13.41 -2.86 -5.93
N ALA A 39 12.98 -1.99 -6.84
CA ALA A 39 13.83 -0.94 -7.43
C ALA A 39 14.05 0.27 -6.50
N GLY A 40 13.46 0.28 -5.31
CA GLY A 40 13.65 1.33 -4.30
C GLY A 40 12.65 2.49 -4.36
N ALA A 41 11.64 2.42 -5.22
CA ALA A 41 10.62 3.45 -5.28
C ALA A 41 9.74 3.45 -4.03
N ARG A 42 9.24 4.61 -3.63
CA ARG A 42 8.06 4.72 -2.76
C ARG A 42 6.83 4.45 -3.61
N VAL A 43 6.12 3.39 -3.32
CA VAL A 43 5.03 2.89 -4.16
C VAL A 43 3.81 2.55 -3.34
N MET A 44 2.63 2.78 -3.93
CA MET A 44 1.36 2.39 -3.32
C MET A 44 0.44 1.73 -4.34
N THR A 45 -0.53 1.01 -3.81
CA THR A 45 -1.68 0.51 -4.55
C THR A 45 -2.95 0.69 -3.72
N SER A 46 -4.08 0.90 -4.38
CA SER A 46 -5.39 0.96 -3.72
C SER A 46 -6.32 -0.08 -4.30
N SER A 47 -7.22 -0.58 -3.47
CA SER A 47 -8.29 -1.49 -3.89
C SER A 47 -9.39 -1.59 -2.84
N SER A 48 -10.37 -2.44 -3.09
CA SER A 48 -11.51 -2.70 -2.21
C SER A 48 -12.01 -4.14 -2.42
N GLY A 49 -12.44 -4.80 -1.35
CA GLY A 49 -13.10 -6.09 -1.39
C GLY A 49 -12.33 -7.18 -2.15
N PRO A 50 -12.92 -7.78 -3.21
CA PRO A 50 -12.27 -8.87 -3.96
C PRO A 50 -10.93 -8.49 -4.55
N GLY A 51 -10.71 -7.21 -4.89
CA GLY A 51 -9.42 -6.74 -5.41
C GLY A 51 -8.30 -6.85 -4.38
N ILE A 52 -8.58 -6.63 -3.09
CA ILE A 52 -7.62 -6.87 -2.02
C ILE A 52 -7.33 -8.38 -1.89
N SER A 53 -8.34 -9.23 -2.03
CA SER A 53 -8.16 -10.68 -2.02
C SER A 53 -7.23 -11.16 -3.14
N LEU A 54 -7.38 -10.61 -4.35
CA LEU A 54 -6.50 -10.91 -5.49
C LEU A 54 -5.04 -10.45 -5.29
N LYS A 55 -4.82 -9.47 -4.42
CA LYS A 55 -3.47 -8.97 -4.12
C LYS A 55 -2.74 -9.76 -3.03
N GLN A 56 -3.41 -10.66 -2.32
CA GLN A 56 -2.86 -11.33 -1.12
C GLN A 56 -1.58 -12.11 -1.40
N GLU A 57 -1.47 -12.78 -2.54
CA GLU A 57 -0.25 -13.49 -2.92
C GLU A 57 0.93 -12.52 -3.06
N GLY A 58 0.75 -11.43 -3.82
CA GLY A 58 1.80 -10.42 -3.98
C GLY A 58 2.17 -9.73 -2.65
N ILE A 59 1.20 -9.50 -1.77
CA ILE A 59 1.44 -8.92 -0.44
C ILE A 59 2.33 -9.84 0.40
N THR A 60 2.05 -11.15 0.41
CA THR A 60 2.88 -12.10 1.17
C THR A 60 4.29 -12.20 0.60
N TYR A 61 4.46 -12.13 -0.74
CA TYR A 61 5.78 -12.06 -1.36
C TYR A 61 6.54 -10.79 -0.98
N MET A 62 5.85 -9.65 -0.93
CA MET A 62 6.48 -8.39 -0.51
C MET A 62 6.94 -8.44 0.94
N ALA A 63 6.14 -9.00 1.83
CA ALA A 63 6.52 -9.21 3.23
C ALA A 63 7.74 -10.14 3.34
N GLY A 64 7.71 -11.28 2.63
CA GLY A 64 8.83 -12.24 2.60
C GLY A 64 10.12 -11.70 1.97
N ALA A 65 10.01 -10.75 1.03
CA ALA A 65 11.15 -10.09 0.39
C ALA A 65 11.56 -8.78 1.11
N GLU A 66 10.93 -8.44 2.24
CA GLU A 66 11.17 -7.21 3.00
C GLU A 66 11.07 -5.95 2.12
N LEU A 67 10.04 -5.87 1.28
CA LEU A 67 9.82 -4.76 0.37
C LEU A 67 8.75 -3.79 0.89
N PRO A 68 9.10 -2.50 1.04
CA PRO A 68 8.18 -1.49 1.53
C PRO A 68 7.15 -1.10 0.47
N CYS A 69 5.89 -1.03 0.85
CA CYS A 69 4.83 -0.40 0.06
C CYS A 69 3.67 0.05 0.94
N VAL A 70 2.82 0.91 0.41
CA VAL A 70 1.56 1.28 1.05
C VAL A 70 0.39 0.66 0.27
N ILE A 71 -0.51 0.02 0.99
CA ILE A 71 -1.72 -0.60 0.46
C ILE A 71 -2.92 0.13 1.04
N VAL A 72 -3.73 0.76 0.21
CA VAL A 72 -4.97 1.40 0.65
C VAL A 72 -6.13 0.45 0.40
N ASN A 73 -6.73 -0.03 1.46
CA ASN A 73 -7.96 -0.84 1.43
C ASN A 73 -9.14 -0.01 1.93
N ILE A 74 -10.05 0.34 1.03
CA ILE A 74 -11.32 0.95 1.40
C ILE A 74 -12.35 -0.18 1.46
N GLN A 75 -12.63 -0.65 2.67
CA GLN A 75 -13.51 -1.79 2.92
C GLN A 75 -14.93 -1.52 2.44
N ARG A 76 -15.58 -2.56 1.97
CA ARG A 76 -16.98 -2.53 1.53
C ARG A 76 -17.71 -3.80 1.91
N GLY A 77 -19.03 -3.79 1.80
CA GLY A 77 -19.87 -4.94 2.11
C GLY A 77 -19.55 -6.15 1.24
N GLY A 78 -19.35 -7.28 1.87
CA GLY A 78 -19.16 -8.63 1.31
C GLY A 78 -20.21 -9.59 1.88
N PRO A 79 -20.03 -10.91 1.68
CA PRO A 79 -18.96 -11.63 0.96
C PRO A 79 -19.08 -11.61 -0.58
N GLY A 80 -18.11 -12.20 -1.26
CA GLY A 80 -18.05 -12.30 -2.72
C GLY A 80 -17.77 -10.93 -3.36
N LEU A 81 -18.45 -10.60 -4.45
CA LEU A 81 -18.35 -9.30 -5.07
C LEU A 81 -18.79 -8.19 -4.10
N GLY A 82 -19.81 -8.49 -3.30
CA GLY A 82 -20.39 -7.56 -2.33
C GLY A 82 -21.02 -6.34 -2.96
N GLY A 83 -21.16 -5.30 -2.17
CA GLY A 83 -21.71 -4.00 -2.58
C GLY A 83 -20.77 -2.87 -2.17
N ILE A 84 -21.16 -1.64 -2.53
CA ILE A 84 -20.39 -0.42 -2.18
C ILE A 84 -20.70 0.08 -0.74
N GLN A 85 -21.58 -0.61 -0.03
CA GLN A 85 -21.96 -0.22 1.33
C GLN A 85 -20.75 -0.27 2.25
N PRO A 86 -20.65 0.65 3.20
CA PRO A 86 -19.62 0.64 4.21
C PRO A 86 -19.64 -0.66 5.01
N ALA A 87 -18.47 -1.23 5.26
CA ALA A 87 -18.30 -2.39 6.13
C ALA A 87 -16.87 -2.39 6.68
N GLN A 88 -16.69 -3.07 7.82
CA GLN A 88 -15.38 -3.26 8.46
C GLN A 88 -15.07 -4.76 8.59
N SER A 89 -15.55 -5.56 7.64
CA SER A 89 -15.47 -7.02 7.68
C SER A 89 -14.13 -7.60 7.22
N ASP A 90 -13.27 -6.78 6.57
CA ASP A 90 -11.93 -7.19 6.14
C ASP A 90 -10.88 -7.07 7.25
N TYR A 91 -11.29 -6.76 8.47
CA TYR A 91 -10.39 -6.58 9.60
C TYR A 91 -9.46 -7.77 9.82
N PHE A 92 -10.00 -9.00 9.86
CA PHE A 92 -9.16 -10.18 10.05
C PHE A 92 -8.22 -10.44 8.87
N GLN A 93 -8.67 -10.20 7.64
CA GLN A 93 -7.81 -10.30 6.46
C GLN A 93 -6.62 -9.34 6.57
N ALA A 94 -6.85 -8.11 7.03
CA ALA A 94 -5.81 -7.11 7.20
C ALA A 94 -4.83 -7.45 8.33
N VAL A 95 -5.33 -7.83 9.53
CA VAL A 95 -4.51 -7.96 10.74
C VAL A 95 -4.02 -9.38 11.03
N LYS A 96 -4.67 -10.40 10.47
CA LYS A 96 -4.30 -11.82 10.66
C LYS A 96 -3.52 -12.37 9.46
N GLY A 97 -3.49 -11.64 8.34
CA GLY A 97 -2.91 -12.10 7.09
C GLY A 97 -3.90 -12.89 6.24
N GLY A 98 -3.96 -12.58 4.95
CA GLY A 98 -4.83 -13.23 3.97
C GLY A 98 -4.09 -14.07 2.94
N GLY A 99 -2.76 -14.02 2.97
CA GLY A 99 -1.88 -14.77 2.06
C GLY A 99 -1.24 -15.99 2.73
N HIS A 100 -0.14 -16.44 2.16
CA HIS A 100 0.61 -17.60 2.62
C HIS A 100 1.70 -17.19 3.63
N GLY A 101 1.89 -18.02 4.63
CA GLY A 101 2.99 -17.91 5.59
C GLY A 101 2.65 -17.09 6.84
N ASP A 102 3.63 -16.96 7.70
CA ASP A 102 3.50 -16.28 8.99
C ASP A 102 4.08 -14.87 8.90
N TYR A 103 3.34 -13.95 8.31
CA TYR A 103 3.69 -12.54 8.20
C TYR A 103 2.65 -11.64 8.86
N ARG A 104 3.03 -10.41 9.14
CA ARG A 104 2.13 -9.38 9.66
C ARG A 104 2.37 -8.07 8.93
N LEU A 105 1.30 -7.37 8.63
CA LEU A 105 1.36 -6.00 8.13
C LEU A 105 1.28 -5.02 9.28
N LEU A 106 1.81 -3.82 9.07
CA LEU A 106 1.44 -2.66 9.86
C LEU A 106 0.11 -2.14 9.32
N VAL A 107 -0.93 -2.14 10.15
CA VAL A 107 -2.28 -1.73 9.75
C VAL A 107 -2.67 -0.45 10.48
N LEU A 108 -2.98 0.59 9.73
CA LEU A 108 -3.40 1.89 10.23
C LEU A 108 -4.86 2.12 9.83
N ALA A 109 -5.73 2.33 10.81
CA ALA A 109 -7.17 2.48 10.60
C ALA A 109 -7.62 3.90 10.98
N PRO A 110 -7.69 4.84 10.02
CA PRO A 110 -8.16 6.19 10.27
C PRO A 110 -9.66 6.23 10.58
N ALA A 111 -10.08 7.10 11.48
CA ALA A 111 -11.47 7.37 11.81
C ALA A 111 -12.00 8.68 11.19
N THR A 112 -11.12 9.56 10.69
CA THR A 112 -11.45 10.84 10.07
C THR A 112 -10.66 11.05 8.78
N VAL A 113 -11.10 11.99 7.93
CA VAL A 113 -10.36 12.33 6.72
C VAL A 113 -9.01 12.96 7.07
N GLN A 114 -8.93 13.76 8.16
CA GLN A 114 -7.66 14.29 8.65
C GLN A 114 -6.69 13.18 9.02
N GLU A 115 -7.15 12.17 9.78
CA GLU A 115 -6.31 11.01 10.11
C GLU A 115 -5.88 10.23 8.87
N MET A 116 -6.76 10.09 7.85
CA MET A 116 -6.38 9.44 6.59
C MET A 116 -5.20 10.14 5.94
N VAL A 117 -5.20 11.46 5.90
CA VAL A 117 -4.10 12.26 5.33
C VAL A 117 -2.82 12.13 6.17
N ASP A 118 -2.92 12.32 7.48
CA ASP A 118 -1.78 12.23 8.41
C ASP A 118 -1.15 10.83 8.41
N LEU A 119 -1.98 9.79 8.38
CA LEU A 119 -1.51 8.40 8.38
C LEU A 119 -0.95 7.96 7.03
N MET A 120 -1.36 8.58 5.92
CA MET A 120 -0.80 8.26 4.60
C MET A 120 0.69 8.61 4.53
N GLU A 121 1.09 9.79 4.98
CA GLU A 121 2.50 10.19 5.08
C GLU A 121 3.27 9.22 5.97
N LYS A 122 2.74 8.98 7.18
CA LYS A 122 3.34 8.07 8.14
C LYS A 122 3.45 6.63 7.63
N ALA A 123 2.49 6.16 6.82
CA ALA A 123 2.51 4.82 6.27
C ALA A 123 3.74 4.58 5.37
N PHE A 124 4.09 5.55 4.53
CA PHE A 124 5.28 5.46 3.70
C PHE A 124 6.58 5.42 4.53
N ASP A 125 6.65 6.23 5.59
CA ASP A 125 7.82 6.26 6.46
C ASP A 125 7.97 4.94 7.24
N LEU A 126 6.88 4.42 7.79
CA LEU A 126 6.87 3.13 8.46
C LEU A 126 7.21 1.97 7.52
N ALA A 127 6.70 2.01 6.28
CA ALA A 127 7.03 0.98 5.30
C ALA A 127 8.54 0.95 5.01
N ASP A 128 9.16 2.12 4.81
CA ASP A 128 10.59 2.24 4.56
C ASP A 128 11.42 1.85 5.79
N GLU A 129 11.02 2.28 6.99
CA GLU A 129 11.72 2.01 8.26
C GLU A 129 11.75 0.51 8.58
N TYR A 130 10.58 -0.13 8.49
CA TYR A 130 10.45 -1.55 8.86
C TYR A 130 10.63 -2.50 7.68
N ARG A 131 10.81 -1.99 6.45
CA ARG A 131 10.92 -2.80 5.23
C ARG A 131 9.78 -3.81 5.13
N ASN A 132 8.57 -3.32 5.30
CA ASN A 132 7.37 -4.15 5.37
C ASN A 132 6.19 -3.43 4.72
N PRO A 133 5.26 -4.13 4.06
CA PRO A 133 4.03 -3.50 3.60
C PRO A 133 3.23 -2.90 4.75
N VAL A 134 2.70 -1.69 4.54
CA VAL A 134 1.81 -1.00 5.46
C VAL A 134 0.44 -0.86 4.81
N MET A 135 -0.62 -1.17 5.53
CA MET A 135 -1.99 -1.03 5.04
C MET A 135 -2.70 0.14 5.73
N ILE A 136 -3.27 1.02 4.93
CA ILE A 136 -4.31 1.96 5.37
C ILE A 136 -5.66 1.25 5.20
N LEU A 137 -6.36 1.05 6.30
CA LEU A 137 -7.61 0.33 6.34
C LEU A 137 -8.77 1.29 6.65
N GLY A 138 -9.33 1.88 5.60
CA GLY A 138 -10.54 2.71 5.68
C GLY A 138 -11.79 1.92 5.34
N ASP A 139 -12.95 2.55 5.45
CA ASP A 139 -14.23 2.00 5.01
C ASP A 139 -14.90 2.90 3.97
N GLY A 140 -16.03 2.44 3.42
CA GLY A 140 -16.75 3.16 2.39
C GLY A 140 -17.37 4.48 2.88
N ILE A 141 -17.58 4.68 4.19
CA ILE A 141 -18.03 5.98 4.72
C ILE A 141 -16.87 6.97 4.61
N LEU A 142 -15.73 6.60 5.18
CA LEU A 142 -14.53 7.44 5.16
C LEU A 142 -14.07 7.75 3.73
N GLY A 143 -14.17 6.78 2.82
CA GLY A 143 -13.79 6.93 1.42
C GLY A 143 -14.71 7.84 0.60
N GLN A 144 -15.89 8.19 1.10
CA GLN A 144 -16.89 9.01 0.41
C GLN A 144 -17.25 10.31 1.15
N MET A 145 -16.87 10.44 2.42
CA MET A 145 -17.15 11.64 3.18
C MET A 145 -16.20 12.77 2.82
N MET A 146 -16.65 13.99 3.07
CA MET A 146 -15.87 15.22 2.88
C MET A 146 -15.74 15.95 4.21
N GLU A 147 -14.53 16.24 4.60
CA GLU A 147 -14.19 17.02 5.78
C GLU A 147 -13.13 18.06 5.44
N ALA A 148 -13.06 19.12 6.20
CA ALA A 148 -11.96 20.07 6.11
C ALA A 148 -10.67 19.40 6.58
N VAL A 149 -9.59 19.57 5.82
CA VAL A 149 -8.27 19.00 6.11
C VAL A 149 -7.25 20.14 6.25
N GLU A 150 -6.46 20.09 7.29
CA GLU A 150 -5.30 20.96 7.48
C GLU A 150 -4.04 20.20 7.07
N PHE A 151 -3.37 20.67 6.03
CA PHE A 151 -2.05 20.16 5.67
C PHE A 151 -1.00 20.78 6.60
N LYS A 152 -0.23 19.93 7.27
CA LYS A 152 0.93 20.36 8.06
C LYS A 152 2.02 20.84 7.10
N GLU A 153 2.82 21.82 7.57
CA GLU A 153 3.99 22.25 6.80
C GLU A 153 4.87 21.03 6.45
N GLU A 154 5.24 20.93 5.17
CA GLU A 154 6.08 19.84 4.68
C GLU A 154 7.39 19.79 5.48
N LYS A 155 7.52 18.82 6.35
CA LYS A 155 8.84 18.39 6.77
C LYS A 155 9.51 17.82 5.53
N LYS A 156 10.64 18.40 5.10
CA LYS A 156 11.49 17.76 4.09
C LYS A 156 11.84 16.37 4.61
N THR A 157 11.06 15.38 4.20
CA THR A 157 11.34 13.98 4.51
C THR A 157 12.63 13.65 3.76
N SER A 158 13.72 13.50 4.48
CA SER A 158 14.93 12.95 3.87
C SER A 158 14.56 11.55 3.39
N GLN A 159 14.57 11.33 2.09
CA GLN A 159 14.33 9.98 1.57
C GLN A 159 15.36 9.06 2.21
N MET A 160 14.88 8.04 2.90
CA MET A 160 15.74 7.03 3.50
C MET A 160 16.55 6.35 2.40
N GLU A 161 17.86 6.27 2.57
CA GLU A 161 18.72 5.52 1.65
C GLU A 161 18.29 4.05 1.62
N LYS A 162 18.17 3.50 0.41
CA LYS A 162 17.77 2.11 0.18
C LYS A 162 18.90 1.30 -0.46
N PRO A 163 19.97 1.00 0.29
CA PRO A 163 21.14 0.31 -0.25
C PRO A 163 20.83 -1.12 -0.74
N TRP A 164 19.73 -1.66 -0.28
CA TRP A 164 19.21 -2.98 -0.68
C TRP A 164 18.49 -2.97 -2.04
N ALA A 165 18.10 -1.78 -2.56
CA ALA A 165 17.30 -1.68 -3.78
C ALA A 165 18.09 -2.13 -5.03
N THR A 166 17.37 -2.71 -5.99
CA THR A 166 17.96 -3.23 -7.24
C THR A 166 18.22 -2.11 -8.25
N THR A 167 19.11 -1.19 -7.93
CA THR A 167 19.45 -0.02 -8.75
C THR A 167 20.58 -0.31 -9.76
N GLY A 168 20.95 -1.55 -9.96
CA GLY A 168 22.05 -2.03 -10.79
C GLY A 168 23.00 -2.93 -9.99
N ALA A 169 23.86 -3.67 -10.69
CA ALA A 169 24.73 -4.67 -10.07
C ALA A 169 26.16 -4.16 -9.79
N LYS A 170 26.63 -3.14 -10.55
CA LYS A 170 28.02 -2.68 -10.50
C LYS A 170 28.34 -2.02 -9.16
N GLY A 171 29.38 -2.55 -8.47
CA GLY A 171 29.88 -1.98 -7.22
C GLY A 171 29.01 -2.26 -5.99
N ARG A 172 28.03 -3.14 -6.07
CA ARG A 172 27.07 -3.44 -5.03
C ARG A 172 27.14 -4.90 -4.60
N LYS A 173 26.97 -5.16 -3.30
CA LYS A 173 26.79 -6.54 -2.81
C LYS A 173 25.38 -7.05 -3.16
N PRO A 174 25.25 -8.33 -3.55
CA PRO A 174 23.93 -8.94 -3.68
C PRO A 174 23.15 -8.87 -2.35
N ASN A 175 21.88 -8.51 -2.43
CA ASN A 175 20.95 -8.64 -1.30
C ASN A 175 20.07 -9.86 -1.58
N LEU A 176 20.41 -10.99 -0.95
CA LEU A 176 19.68 -12.24 -1.10
C LEU A 176 18.79 -12.44 0.12
N ILE A 177 17.48 -12.48 -0.14
CA ILE A 177 16.50 -12.85 0.87
C ILE A 177 16.01 -14.24 0.50
N ASN A 178 16.14 -15.17 1.42
CA ASN A 178 15.77 -16.57 1.23
C ASN A 178 14.93 -17.03 2.42
N SER A 179 13.69 -17.38 2.15
CA SER A 179 12.75 -17.89 3.15
C SER A 179 13.17 -19.19 3.86
N LEU A 180 14.19 -19.87 3.35
CA LEU A 180 14.75 -21.05 4.01
C LEU A 180 15.61 -20.70 5.24
N PHE A 181 15.95 -19.44 5.42
CA PHE A 181 16.82 -18.97 6.50
C PHE A 181 16.18 -17.88 7.37
N LEU A 182 14.86 -17.71 7.24
CA LEU A 182 14.06 -16.81 8.09
C LEU A 182 13.52 -17.54 9.30
#